data_76575c0b1b7499f1d234e3a715ca0fba
#
_entry.id   76575c0b1b7499f1d234e3a715ca0fba
#
_cell.length_a   1.000
_cell.length_b   1.000
_cell.length_c   1.000
_cell.angle_alpha   90.00
_cell.angle_beta   90.00
_cell.angle_gamma   90.00
#
_symmetry.space_group_name_H-M   'P 1'
#
loop_
_entity.id
_entity.type
_entity.pdbx_description
1 polymer ?
#
loop_
_entity_poly.entity_id
_entity_poly.type
_entity_poly.pdbx_seq_one_letter_code
_entity_poly.pdbx_strand_id
1 'polypeptide(L)'
;DQATSLFAQKQAAITALGDWGLQNIQNGTDDYSQLGTFYLPVRDSESDPFRVIVQGDSFMGVTTHSKNPELAKAFVEWFYSDAWYPGYISYVTSASSMTNFPKEKDPILAEADNAQPDMEMVMYDGGGDDFQAIQNETAFDYKKLGAEMFTSGFDLDTRLGELNTKWAAARQKLGIQ
;
A
#
# COMPACT_ATOMS: atom_id res chain seq x y z
N ASP A 1 7.93 5.26 11.94
CA ASP A 1 6.73 4.60 12.43
C ASP A 1 7.11 3.60 13.51
N GLN A 2 6.35 3.57 14.64
CA GLN A 2 6.69 2.77 15.83
C GLN A 2 6.75 1.26 15.52
N ALA A 3 5.82 0.75 14.71
CA ALA A 3 5.78 -0.69 14.36
C ALA A 3 7.04 -1.11 13.60
N THR A 4 7.46 -0.31 12.62
CA THR A 4 8.71 -0.53 11.87
C THR A 4 9.92 -0.50 12.79
N SER A 5 9.96 0.45 13.74
CA SER A 5 11.06 0.56 14.71
C SER A 5 11.13 -0.64 15.66
N LEU A 6 9.99 -1.10 16.19
CA LEU A 6 9.93 -2.29 17.05
C LEU A 6 10.38 -3.56 16.32
N PHE A 7 10.00 -3.71 15.05
CA PHE A 7 10.44 -4.82 14.22
C PHE A 7 11.95 -4.77 13.95
N ALA A 8 12.47 -3.62 13.52
CA ALA A 8 13.90 -3.43 13.28
C ALA A 8 14.76 -3.69 14.54
N GLN A 9 14.23 -3.37 15.72
CA GLN A 9 14.86 -3.63 17.03
C GLN A 9 14.64 -5.07 17.56
N LYS A 10 14.05 -5.96 16.74
CA LYS A 10 13.75 -7.36 17.12
C LYS A 10 12.79 -7.50 18.31
N GLN A 11 11.98 -6.47 18.58
CA GLN A 11 10.93 -6.47 19.61
C GLN A 11 9.57 -6.95 19.06
N ALA A 12 9.43 -7.04 17.73
CA ALA A 12 8.30 -7.65 17.06
C ALA A 12 8.82 -8.67 16.05
N ALA A 13 8.17 -9.82 15.95
CA ALA A 13 8.57 -10.89 15.03
C ALA A 13 8.10 -10.65 13.59
N ILE A 14 7.01 -9.91 13.41
CA ILE A 14 6.36 -9.67 12.09
C ILE A 14 5.92 -8.21 12.04
N THR A 15 6.07 -7.59 10.87
CA THR A 15 5.47 -6.30 10.54
C THR A 15 4.86 -6.36 9.14
N ALA A 16 3.75 -5.67 8.92
CA ALA A 16 3.10 -5.56 7.62
C ALA A 16 3.36 -4.17 7.02
N LEU A 17 4.03 -4.13 5.88
CA LEU A 17 4.41 -2.90 5.19
C LEU A 17 4.36 -3.09 3.68
N GLY A 18 4.29 -1.99 2.93
CA GLY A 18 4.65 -2.02 1.51
C GLY A 18 6.16 -2.12 1.33
N ASP A 19 6.60 -2.41 0.12
CA ASP A 19 8.02 -2.54 -0.27
C ASP A 19 8.85 -1.30 0.09
N TRP A 20 8.24 -0.11 0.04
CA TRP A 20 8.81 1.16 0.48
C TRP A 20 9.31 1.16 1.94
N GLY A 21 8.75 0.29 2.78
CA GLY A 21 9.10 0.21 4.20
C GLY A 21 10.43 -0.51 4.47
N LEU A 22 10.94 -1.30 3.52
CA LEU A 22 12.17 -2.07 3.69
C LEU A 22 13.36 -1.17 4.05
N GLN A 23 13.51 -0.03 3.40
CA GLN A 23 14.61 0.90 3.68
C GLN A 23 14.59 1.40 5.13
N ASN A 24 13.42 1.65 5.70
CA ASN A 24 13.30 2.08 7.10
C ASN A 24 13.71 0.96 8.06
N ILE A 25 13.42 -0.29 7.71
CA ILE A 25 13.84 -1.46 8.48
C ILE A 25 15.37 -1.60 8.39
N GLN A 26 15.95 -1.51 7.20
CA GLN A 26 17.39 -1.60 6.97
C GLN A 26 18.17 -0.53 7.75
N ASN A 27 17.64 0.69 7.82
CA ASN A 27 18.23 1.80 8.58
C ASN A 27 18.10 1.62 10.10
N GLY A 28 17.19 0.79 10.57
CA GLY A 28 16.89 0.57 11.98
C GLY A 28 17.49 -0.70 12.58
N THR A 29 18.22 -1.52 11.80
CA THR A 29 18.86 -2.75 12.25
C THR A 29 20.28 -2.86 11.74
N ASP A 30 21.18 -3.38 12.59
CA ASP A 30 22.59 -3.62 12.23
C ASP A 30 22.78 -4.90 11.40
N ASP A 31 21.81 -5.81 11.45
CA ASP A 31 21.83 -7.08 10.74
C ASP A 31 20.44 -7.41 10.20
N TYR A 32 20.25 -7.22 8.92
CA TYR A 32 19.02 -7.60 8.24
C TYR A 32 19.14 -8.86 7.36
N SER A 33 20.26 -9.58 7.45
CA SER A 33 20.45 -10.86 6.78
C SER A 33 19.47 -11.96 7.25
N GLN A 34 18.83 -11.75 8.41
CA GLN A 34 17.83 -12.64 8.97
C GLN A 34 16.39 -12.22 8.66
N LEU A 35 16.21 -11.14 7.89
CA LEU A 35 14.89 -10.72 7.43
C LEU A 35 14.44 -11.61 6.27
N GLY A 36 13.19 -12.02 6.30
CA GLY A 36 12.52 -12.66 5.19
C GLY A 36 11.24 -11.90 4.85
N THR A 37 10.73 -12.07 3.66
CA THR A 37 9.47 -11.47 3.21
C THR A 37 8.51 -12.53 2.73
N PHE A 38 7.23 -12.27 2.96
CA PHE A 38 6.14 -13.07 2.41
C PHE A 38 4.92 -12.18 2.16
N TYR A 39 4.10 -12.58 1.21
CA TYR A 39 2.82 -11.94 0.99
C TYR A 39 1.78 -12.47 1.95
N LEU A 40 0.91 -11.59 2.46
CA LEU A 40 -0.22 -12.01 3.29
C LEU A 40 -1.13 -12.97 2.49
N PRO A 41 -1.44 -14.15 3.00
CA PRO A 41 -2.26 -15.14 2.31
C PRO A 41 -3.74 -14.77 2.39
N VAL A 42 -4.14 -13.73 1.67
CA VAL A 42 -5.53 -13.24 1.64
C VAL A 42 -6.34 -14.07 0.65
N ARG A 43 -6.74 -15.28 1.07
CA ARG A 43 -7.61 -16.20 0.31
C ARG A 43 -8.35 -17.12 1.29
N ASP A 44 -9.54 -17.56 0.91
CA ASP A 44 -10.39 -18.41 1.75
C ASP A 44 -9.97 -19.90 1.69
N SER A 45 -9.33 -20.31 0.59
CA SER A 45 -8.91 -21.67 0.32
C SER A 45 -7.58 -21.72 -0.42
N GLU A 46 -6.81 -22.80 -0.28
CA GLU A 46 -5.59 -23.02 -1.07
C GLU A 46 -5.84 -23.16 -2.57
N SER A 47 -7.07 -23.54 -2.96
CA SER A 47 -7.48 -23.60 -4.37
C SER A 47 -7.79 -22.24 -4.98
N ASP A 48 -7.96 -21.20 -4.17
CA ASP A 48 -8.24 -19.86 -4.66
C ASP A 48 -6.95 -19.20 -5.20
N PRO A 49 -7.06 -18.36 -6.22
CA PRO A 49 -5.92 -17.61 -6.73
C PRO A 49 -5.23 -16.81 -5.62
N PHE A 50 -3.90 -16.88 -5.57
CA PHE A 50 -3.14 -16.04 -4.66
C PHE A 50 -3.01 -14.64 -5.25
N ARG A 51 -3.64 -13.65 -4.64
CA ARG A 51 -3.67 -12.28 -5.14
C ARG A 51 -2.82 -11.34 -4.30
N VAL A 52 -2.05 -10.51 -4.98
CA VAL A 52 -1.21 -9.47 -4.37
C VAL A 52 -1.67 -8.11 -4.86
N ILE A 53 -1.90 -7.21 -3.92
CA ILE A 53 -2.30 -5.84 -4.24
C ILE A 53 -1.06 -5.05 -4.64
N VAL A 54 -1.12 -4.43 -5.82
CA VAL A 54 -0.13 -3.47 -6.31
C VAL A 54 -0.77 -2.10 -6.34
N GLN A 55 -0.14 -1.15 -5.69
CA GLN A 55 -0.61 0.24 -5.63
C GLN A 55 0.42 1.17 -6.26
N GLY A 56 -0.03 2.04 -7.17
CA GLY A 56 0.76 3.19 -7.58
C GLY A 56 0.83 4.20 -6.44
N ASP A 57 2.02 4.74 -6.19
CA ASP A 57 2.26 5.72 -5.12
C ASP A 57 3.17 6.85 -5.62
N SER A 58 3.27 7.90 -4.82
CA SER A 58 4.16 9.04 -5.07
C SER A 58 3.86 9.79 -6.38
N PHE A 59 2.62 10.19 -6.56
CA PHE A 59 2.19 10.98 -7.73
C PHE A 59 2.68 12.42 -7.65
N MET A 60 3.12 12.96 -8.80
CA MET A 60 3.38 14.38 -8.97
C MET A 60 2.33 14.99 -9.87
N GLY A 61 1.80 16.14 -9.48
CA GLY A 61 0.84 16.89 -10.27
C GLY A 61 1.12 18.39 -10.24
N VAL A 62 0.76 19.08 -11.32
CA VAL A 62 0.79 20.54 -11.37
C VAL A 62 -0.60 21.06 -10.99
N THR A 63 -0.67 21.84 -9.90
CA THR A 63 -1.93 22.41 -9.46
C THR A 63 -2.43 23.48 -10.46
N THR A 64 -3.75 23.55 -10.68
CA THR A 64 -4.42 24.58 -11.51
C THR A 64 -4.21 26.01 -11.00
N HIS A 65 -3.85 26.17 -9.72
CA HIS A 65 -3.59 27.46 -9.10
C HIS A 65 -2.10 27.84 -9.11
N SER A 66 -1.26 27.08 -9.81
CA SER A 66 0.17 27.43 -9.93
C SER A 66 0.34 28.79 -10.60
N LYS A 67 1.18 29.64 -10.01
CA LYS A 67 1.57 30.92 -10.62
C LYS A 67 2.54 30.76 -11.79
N ASN A 68 3.21 29.60 -11.87
CA ASN A 68 4.19 29.27 -12.90
C ASN A 68 3.98 27.84 -13.41
N PRO A 69 2.85 27.54 -14.10
CA PRO A 69 2.51 26.18 -14.48
C PRO A 69 3.52 25.55 -15.44
N GLU A 70 4.10 26.33 -16.34
CA GLU A 70 5.12 25.83 -17.27
C GLU A 70 6.42 25.43 -16.56
N LEU A 71 6.85 26.20 -15.57
CA LEU A 71 8.01 25.82 -14.75
C LEU A 71 7.73 24.57 -13.91
N ALA A 72 6.51 24.42 -13.38
CA ALA A 72 6.11 23.24 -12.62
C ALA A 72 6.06 21.98 -13.52
N LYS A 73 5.58 22.09 -14.76
CA LYS A 73 5.64 21.02 -15.76
C LYS A 73 7.07 20.63 -16.09
N ALA A 74 7.92 21.63 -16.36
CA ALA A 74 9.33 21.40 -16.65
C ALA A 74 10.06 20.70 -15.48
N PHE A 75 9.68 21.00 -14.23
CA PHE A 75 10.19 20.27 -13.07
C PHE A 75 9.78 18.80 -13.07
N VAL A 76 8.50 18.48 -13.35
CA VAL A 76 8.03 17.10 -13.45
C VAL A 76 8.74 16.34 -14.57
N GLU A 77 8.88 16.96 -15.75
CA GLU A 77 9.60 16.39 -16.88
C GLU A 77 11.09 16.13 -16.54
N TRP A 78 11.74 17.08 -15.88
CA TRP A 78 13.11 16.92 -15.42
C TRP A 78 13.23 15.79 -14.38
N PHE A 79 12.29 15.68 -13.43
CA PHE A 79 12.33 14.65 -12.40
C PHE A 79 12.28 13.23 -13.01
N TYR A 80 11.46 13.03 -14.06
CA TYR A 80 11.35 11.75 -14.78
C TYR A 80 12.32 11.61 -15.96
N SER A 81 13.34 12.47 -16.06
CA SER A 81 14.36 12.40 -17.12
C SER A 81 15.50 11.43 -16.80
N ASP A 82 16.28 11.10 -17.83
CA ASP A 82 17.50 10.30 -17.72
C ASP A 82 18.53 10.91 -16.74
N ALA A 83 18.47 12.23 -16.55
CA ALA A 83 19.41 12.92 -15.70
C ALA A 83 19.17 12.73 -14.20
N TRP A 84 17.93 12.48 -13.81
CA TRP A 84 17.55 12.44 -12.39
C TRP A 84 16.89 11.13 -11.93
N TYR A 85 15.88 10.65 -12.66
CA TYR A 85 15.05 9.54 -12.22
C TYR A 85 15.82 8.24 -11.90
N PRO A 86 16.85 7.83 -12.66
CA PRO A 86 17.65 6.66 -12.34
C PRO A 86 18.32 6.73 -10.96
N GLY A 87 18.83 7.89 -10.58
CA GLY A 87 19.40 8.12 -9.25
C GLY A 87 18.38 8.03 -8.15
N TYR A 88 17.20 8.63 -8.34
CA TYR A 88 16.09 8.56 -7.40
C TYR A 88 15.60 7.12 -7.21
N ILE A 89 15.32 6.41 -8.30
CA ILE A 89 14.74 5.06 -8.20
C ILE A 89 15.75 4.03 -7.67
N SER A 90 17.05 4.26 -7.84
CA SER A 90 18.09 3.40 -7.24
C SER A 90 18.14 3.54 -5.72
N TYR A 91 17.75 4.69 -5.18
CA TYR A 91 17.76 4.97 -3.75
C TYR A 91 16.56 4.42 -3.00
N VAL A 92 15.36 4.47 -3.59
CA VAL A 92 14.14 3.96 -2.96
C VAL A 92 14.01 2.44 -3.13
N THR A 93 13.32 1.75 -2.23
CA THR A 93 13.11 0.30 -2.33
C THR A 93 11.92 -0.09 -3.23
N SER A 94 11.03 0.86 -3.54
CA SER A 94 9.89 0.65 -4.43
C SER A 94 10.29 0.31 -5.86
N ALA A 95 9.40 -0.36 -6.59
CA ALA A 95 9.57 -0.63 -8.01
C ALA A 95 9.54 0.65 -8.85
N SER A 96 10.19 0.62 -10.02
CA SER A 96 10.09 1.71 -11.00
C SER A 96 8.75 1.70 -11.71
N SER A 97 8.09 2.86 -11.80
CA SER A 97 6.91 3.08 -12.64
C SER A 97 7.25 3.35 -14.11
N MET A 98 8.53 3.54 -14.44
CA MET A 98 9.01 3.88 -15.78
C MET A 98 9.62 2.65 -16.45
N THR A 99 9.08 2.25 -17.60
CA THR A 99 9.54 1.07 -18.36
C THR A 99 10.95 1.22 -18.95
N ASN A 100 11.36 2.46 -19.24
CA ASN A 100 12.72 2.75 -19.72
C ASN A 100 13.78 2.83 -18.61
N PHE A 101 13.36 2.82 -17.35
CA PHE A 101 14.24 2.76 -16.18
C PHE A 101 13.86 1.58 -15.28
N PRO A 102 14.02 0.34 -15.75
CA PRO A 102 13.71 -0.82 -14.93
C PRO A 102 14.62 -0.88 -13.71
N LYS A 103 14.08 -1.36 -12.61
CA LYS A 103 14.82 -1.60 -11.38
C LYS A 103 14.65 -3.04 -10.97
N GLU A 104 15.74 -3.70 -10.66
CA GLU A 104 15.71 -5.01 -10.02
C GLU A 104 15.17 -4.89 -8.58
N LYS A 105 14.33 -5.83 -8.21
CA LYS A 105 13.80 -5.90 -6.86
C LYS A 105 14.90 -6.26 -5.87
N ASP A 106 14.86 -5.68 -4.69
CA ASP A 106 15.76 -6.09 -3.60
C ASP A 106 15.63 -7.61 -3.36
N PRO A 107 16.73 -8.35 -3.17
CA PRO A 107 16.72 -9.81 -2.98
C PRO A 107 15.77 -10.26 -1.87
N ILE A 108 15.65 -9.52 -0.76
CA ILE A 108 14.71 -9.83 0.33
C ILE A 108 13.26 -9.75 -0.17
N LEU A 109 12.91 -8.71 -0.93
CA LEU A 109 11.57 -8.56 -1.50
C LEU A 109 11.29 -9.61 -2.58
N ALA A 110 12.31 -10.05 -3.32
CA ALA A 110 12.19 -11.09 -4.33
C ALA A 110 11.89 -12.48 -3.73
N GLU A 111 12.18 -12.72 -2.45
CA GLU A 111 11.84 -13.98 -1.77
C GLU A 111 10.33 -14.24 -1.80
N ALA A 112 9.52 -13.20 -1.56
CA ALA A 112 8.06 -13.32 -1.58
C ALA A 112 7.53 -13.69 -2.98
N ASP A 113 8.11 -13.10 -4.05
CA ASP A 113 7.77 -13.42 -5.42
C ASP A 113 8.13 -14.88 -5.76
N ASN A 114 9.34 -15.30 -5.38
CA ASN A 114 9.82 -16.65 -5.60
C ASN A 114 9.01 -17.72 -4.86
N ALA A 115 8.46 -17.37 -3.70
CA ALA A 115 7.58 -18.26 -2.93
C ALA A 115 6.17 -18.38 -3.53
N GLN A 116 5.76 -17.44 -4.39
CA GLN A 116 4.43 -17.39 -5.00
C GLN A 116 4.53 -17.07 -6.51
N PRO A 117 5.14 -17.97 -7.31
CA PRO A 117 5.43 -17.69 -8.73
C PRO A 117 4.15 -17.51 -9.58
N ASP A 118 3.03 -18.08 -9.14
CA ASP A 118 1.74 -18.05 -9.85
C ASP A 118 0.79 -16.99 -9.29
N MET A 119 1.30 -16.03 -8.52
CA MET A 119 0.45 -14.96 -7.96
C MET A 119 -0.15 -14.07 -9.03
N GLU A 120 -1.40 -13.66 -8.82
CA GLU A 120 -2.08 -12.64 -9.61
C GLU A 120 -1.85 -11.25 -9.00
N MET A 121 -1.30 -10.32 -9.79
CA MET A 121 -1.18 -8.93 -9.36
C MET A 121 -2.48 -8.18 -9.64
N VAL A 122 -3.05 -7.57 -8.62
CA VAL A 122 -4.26 -6.76 -8.72
C VAL A 122 -3.92 -5.31 -8.44
N MET A 123 -4.17 -4.43 -9.42
CA MET A 123 -3.98 -2.99 -9.22
C MET A 123 -5.06 -2.45 -8.27
N TYR A 124 -4.63 -1.79 -7.20
CA TYR A 124 -5.52 -1.08 -6.30
C TYR A 124 -5.61 0.40 -6.69
N ASP A 125 -6.81 0.85 -6.99
CA ASP A 125 -7.13 2.23 -7.41
C ASP A 125 -7.85 3.06 -6.33
N GLY A 126 -7.83 2.58 -5.09
CA GLY A 126 -8.58 3.19 -4.00
C GLY A 126 -10.04 2.75 -3.92
N GLY A 127 -10.46 1.76 -4.72
CA GLY A 127 -11.81 1.22 -4.78
C GLY A 127 -12.77 2.00 -5.68
N GLY A 128 -12.27 2.95 -6.45
CA GLY A 128 -13.06 3.76 -7.37
C GLY A 128 -13.93 4.83 -6.70
N ASP A 129 -14.58 5.67 -7.51
CA ASP A 129 -15.36 6.83 -7.03
C ASP A 129 -16.56 6.42 -6.17
N ASP A 130 -17.27 5.37 -6.56
CA ASP A 130 -18.44 4.87 -5.83
C ASP A 130 -18.06 4.38 -4.41
N PHE A 131 -16.97 3.60 -4.32
CA PHE A 131 -16.46 3.14 -3.03
C PHE A 131 -16.05 4.31 -2.14
N GLN A 132 -15.33 5.29 -2.69
CA GLN A 132 -14.93 6.49 -1.98
C GLN A 132 -16.14 7.31 -1.49
N ALA A 133 -17.17 7.45 -2.32
CA ALA A 133 -18.40 8.15 -1.95
C ALA A 133 -19.12 7.45 -0.79
N ILE A 134 -19.24 6.13 -0.82
CA ILE A 134 -19.86 5.34 0.25
C ILE A 134 -19.01 5.41 1.52
N GLN A 135 -17.69 5.29 1.39
CA GLN A 135 -16.77 5.39 2.52
C GLN A 135 -16.89 6.74 3.23
N ASN A 136 -16.96 7.82 2.48
CA ASN A 136 -17.15 9.17 3.02
C ASN A 136 -18.53 9.33 3.70
N GLU A 137 -19.59 8.82 3.07
CA GLU A 137 -20.96 8.90 3.63
C GLU A 137 -21.10 8.10 4.94
N THR A 138 -20.46 6.94 5.03
CA THR A 138 -20.48 6.09 6.22
C THR A 138 -19.47 6.50 7.29
N ALA A 139 -18.53 7.37 6.97
CA ALA A 139 -17.34 7.68 7.76
C ALA A 139 -16.56 6.39 8.13
N PHE A 140 -16.55 5.40 7.22
CA PHE A 140 -15.86 4.15 7.44
C PHE A 140 -14.34 4.34 7.39
N ASP A 141 -13.67 3.89 8.44
CA ASP A 141 -12.21 3.88 8.55
C ASP A 141 -11.74 2.49 8.98
N TYR A 142 -11.14 1.75 8.05
CA TYR A 142 -10.62 0.40 8.30
C TYR A 142 -9.51 0.37 9.35
N LYS A 143 -8.72 1.47 9.48
CA LYS A 143 -7.67 1.57 10.51
C LYS A 143 -8.29 1.66 11.91
N LYS A 144 -9.40 2.40 12.00
CA LYS A 144 -10.17 2.52 13.23
C LYS A 144 -10.81 1.20 13.61
N LEU A 145 -11.42 0.49 12.64
CA LEU A 145 -11.96 -0.85 12.86
C LEU A 145 -10.88 -1.80 13.37
N GLY A 146 -9.69 -1.80 12.74
CA GLY A 146 -8.56 -2.60 13.20
C GLY A 146 -8.15 -2.31 14.65
N ALA A 147 -8.17 -1.03 15.07
CA ALA A 147 -7.90 -0.66 16.45
C ALA A 147 -9.02 -1.11 17.42
N GLU A 148 -10.29 -1.02 17.00
CA GLU A 148 -11.45 -1.49 17.78
C GLU A 148 -11.37 -2.99 18.12
N MET A 149 -10.81 -3.82 17.22
CA MET A 149 -10.66 -5.27 17.42
C MET A 149 -9.80 -5.64 18.64
N PHE A 150 -8.93 -4.76 19.10
CA PHE A 150 -8.09 -4.97 20.28
C PHE A 150 -8.73 -4.46 21.59
N THR A 151 -9.97 -3.95 21.55
CA THR A 151 -10.67 -3.48 22.73
C THR A 151 -11.41 -4.62 23.45
N SER A 152 -11.47 -4.56 24.79
CA SER A 152 -12.20 -5.54 25.57
C SER A 152 -13.69 -5.52 25.24
N GLY A 153 -14.28 -6.68 25.02
CA GLY A 153 -15.70 -6.82 24.68
C GLY A 153 -16.04 -6.53 23.22
N PHE A 154 -15.04 -6.38 22.34
CA PHE A 154 -15.30 -6.24 20.91
C PHE A 154 -15.95 -7.52 20.35
N ASP A 155 -17.05 -7.34 19.63
CA ASP A 155 -17.76 -8.41 18.90
C ASP A 155 -17.74 -8.09 17.40
N LEU A 156 -17.01 -8.90 16.65
CA LEU A 156 -16.78 -8.69 15.22
C LEU A 156 -18.07 -8.81 14.41
N ASP A 157 -18.89 -9.82 14.70
CA ASP A 157 -20.11 -10.07 13.92
C ASP A 157 -21.13 -8.96 14.09
N THR A 158 -21.33 -8.49 15.32
CA THR A 158 -22.17 -7.32 15.60
C THR A 158 -21.65 -6.10 14.86
N ARG A 159 -20.34 -5.85 14.94
CA ARG A 159 -19.73 -4.68 14.29
C ARG A 159 -19.82 -4.72 12.76
N LEU A 160 -19.60 -5.86 12.15
CA LEU A 160 -19.79 -6.06 10.71
C LEU A 160 -21.25 -5.89 10.28
N GLY A 161 -22.20 -6.39 11.09
CA GLY A 161 -23.62 -6.18 10.85
C GLY A 161 -24.02 -4.69 10.83
N GLU A 162 -23.50 -3.90 11.78
CA GLU A 162 -23.71 -2.45 11.80
C GLU A 162 -23.10 -1.76 10.57
N LEU A 163 -21.87 -2.13 10.19
CA LEU A 163 -21.18 -1.58 9.03
C LEU A 163 -21.94 -1.93 7.73
N ASN A 164 -22.38 -3.18 7.56
CA ASN A 164 -23.17 -3.58 6.42
C ASN A 164 -24.49 -2.81 6.31
N THR A 165 -25.16 -2.57 7.41
CA THR A 165 -26.39 -1.75 7.45
C THR A 165 -26.13 -0.32 7.01
N LYS A 166 -25.08 0.32 7.55
CA LYS A 166 -24.68 1.68 7.15
C LYS A 166 -24.27 1.74 5.69
N TRP A 167 -23.54 0.75 5.22
CA TRP A 167 -23.07 0.66 3.83
C TRP A 167 -24.25 0.55 2.85
N ALA A 168 -25.21 -0.32 3.13
CA ALA A 168 -26.42 -0.48 2.34
C ALA A 168 -27.26 0.82 2.28
N ALA A 169 -27.44 1.50 3.42
CA ALA A 169 -28.14 2.77 3.49
C ALA A 169 -27.42 3.89 2.69
N ALA A 170 -26.09 3.94 2.77
CA ALA A 170 -25.28 4.88 1.99
C ALA A 170 -25.39 4.64 0.48
N ARG A 171 -25.31 3.38 0.02
CA ARG A 171 -25.53 3.01 -1.38
C ARG A 171 -26.89 3.49 -1.89
N GLN A 172 -27.94 3.22 -1.13
CA GLN A 172 -29.29 3.66 -1.47
C GLN A 172 -29.38 5.20 -1.55
N LYS A 173 -28.82 5.91 -0.56
CA LYS A 173 -28.81 7.38 -0.53
C LYS A 173 -28.10 8.00 -1.73
N LEU A 174 -26.97 7.38 -2.13
CA LEU A 174 -26.13 7.86 -3.23
C LEU A 174 -26.58 7.37 -4.60
N GLY A 175 -27.59 6.49 -4.69
CA GLY A 175 -28.05 5.89 -5.95
C GLY A 175 -27.05 4.92 -6.58
N ILE A 176 -26.14 4.35 -5.79
CA ILE A 176 -25.11 3.40 -6.21
C ILE A 176 -25.69 1.99 -6.11
N GLN A 177 -25.65 1.22 -7.20
CA GLN A 177 -26.16 -0.16 -7.28
C GLN A 177 -25.13 -1.21 -6.82
#